data_b00bb2e56d464ea15fcaf8b71477b6e3
#
_entry.id   b00bb2e56d464ea15fcaf8b71477b6e3
#
_cell.length_a   1.000
_cell.length_b   1.000
_cell.length_c   1.000
_cell.angle_alpha   90.00
_cell.angle_beta   90.00
_cell.angle_gamma   90.00
#
_symmetry.space_group_name_H-M   'P 1'
#
loop_
_entity.id
_entity.type
_entity.pdbx_description
1 polymer ?
#
loop_
_entity_poly.entity_id
_entity_poly.type
_entity_poly.pdbx_seq_one_letter_code
_entity_poly.pdbx_strand_id
1 'polypeptide(L)'
;MSVVINTNTAATIASNNLSASNAMLQRSLNRLSSGSKIVNASDDAGGVAVATRLNAAAKRTGAVSQNLTAAVSYLQTQDSGLKTIGKMLERMSELQALYTNATATAQQSNYTTEFDAIGDEIAAMAGDVVNDKAIYATAGLTVFANDTLSTSDQVTFGVANISGLSAGDLAITGAASVITGKIDSVAAMRAENGAKQSILGFYGELTSATKANFESAVSRIMDVDVAEESTQLARWNTLVQAGTAMVAQANGTTQNILTLLR
;
A
#
# COMPACT_ATOMS: atom_id res chain seq x y z
N MET A 1 -32.76 61.47 3.35
CA MET A 1 -31.89 60.91 2.32
C MET A 1 -32.08 61.74 1.06
N SER A 2 -31.02 62.28 0.50
CA SER A 2 -31.11 63.00 -0.76
C SER A 2 -31.41 61.98 -1.89
N VAL A 3 -32.49 62.25 -2.60
CA VAL A 3 -32.89 61.40 -3.76
C VAL A 3 -32.07 61.93 -4.95
N VAL A 4 -31.11 61.09 -5.37
CA VAL A 4 -30.24 61.35 -6.53
C VAL A 4 -30.75 60.48 -7.71
N ILE A 5 -31.13 61.14 -8.79
CA ILE A 5 -31.76 60.49 -9.95
C ILE A 5 -30.70 59.78 -10.84
N ASN A 6 -29.48 60.32 -10.93
CA ASN A 6 -28.42 59.76 -11.80
C ASN A 6 -27.65 58.57 -11.22
N THR A 7 -27.73 58.32 -9.91
CA THR A 7 -27.04 57.18 -9.25
C THR A 7 -28.00 56.47 -8.31
N ASN A 8 -28.41 55.23 -8.68
CA ASN A 8 -29.24 54.43 -7.78
C ASN A 8 -28.34 53.57 -6.86
N THR A 9 -27.92 54.13 -5.73
CA THR A 9 -27.06 53.49 -4.75
C THR A 9 -27.67 52.21 -4.16
N ALA A 10 -29.01 52.19 -3.99
CA ALA A 10 -29.74 51.03 -3.49
C ALA A 10 -29.68 49.83 -4.49
N ALA A 11 -29.86 50.14 -5.80
CA ALA A 11 -29.72 49.10 -6.82
C ALA A 11 -28.29 48.59 -6.95
N THR A 12 -27.27 49.46 -6.81
CA THR A 12 -25.86 49.06 -6.84
C THR A 12 -25.53 48.16 -5.66
N ILE A 13 -25.96 48.48 -4.45
CA ILE A 13 -25.77 47.64 -3.26
C ILE A 13 -26.47 46.27 -3.44
N ALA A 14 -27.74 46.30 -3.90
CA ALA A 14 -28.49 45.07 -4.16
C ALA A 14 -27.84 44.20 -5.23
N SER A 15 -27.29 44.77 -6.31
CA SER A 15 -26.55 44.08 -7.37
C SER A 15 -25.26 43.46 -6.85
N ASN A 16 -24.48 44.17 -6.02
CA ASN A 16 -23.26 43.63 -5.43
C ASN A 16 -23.57 42.46 -4.49
N ASN A 17 -24.61 42.54 -3.67
CA ASN A 17 -25.04 41.46 -2.79
C ASN A 17 -25.53 40.23 -3.59
N LEU A 18 -26.27 40.47 -4.69
CA LEU A 18 -26.69 39.41 -5.59
C LEU A 18 -25.50 38.73 -6.25
N SER A 19 -24.54 39.49 -6.74
CA SER A 19 -23.30 38.95 -7.30
C SER A 19 -22.52 38.09 -6.29
N ALA A 20 -22.37 38.55 -5.06
CA ALA A 20 -21.74 37.82 -3.98
C ALA A 20 -22.50 36.52 -3.66
N SER A 21 -23.84 36.57 -3.58
CA SER A 21 -24.67 35.39 -3.34
C SER A 21 -24.57 34.36 -4.45
N ASN A 22 -24.53 34.79 -5.72
CA ASN A 22 -24.32 33.93 -6.87
C ASN A 22 -22.92 33.25 -6.83
N ALA A 23 -21.88 33.98 -6.48
CA ALA A 23 -20.54 33.40 -6.35
C ALA A 23 -20.48 32.33 -5.25
N MET A 24 -21.17 32.56 -4.11
CA MET A 24 -21.27 31.59 -3.03
C MET A 24 -22.10 30.35 -3.43
N LEU A 25 -23.22 30.58 -4.16
CA LEU A 25 -24.02 29.48 -4.70
C LEU A 25 -23.19 28.56 -5.61
N GLN A 26 -22.44 29.14 -6.54
CA GLN A 26 -21.58 28.38 -7.44
C GLN A 26 -20.47 27.61 -6.68
N ARG A 27 -19.90 28.21 -5.63
CA ARG A 27 -18.91 27.54 -4.77
C ARG A 27 -19.53 26.33 -4.07
N SER A 28 -20.73 26.48 -3.48
CA SER A 28 -21.42 25.35 -2.84
C SER A 28 -21.79 24.26 -3.83
N LEU A 29 -22.22 24.60 -5.04
CA LEU A 29 -22.47 23.64 -6.11
C LEU A 29 -21.21 22.87 -6.50
N ASN A 30 -20.08 23.56 -6.65
CA ASN A 30 -18.81 22.92 -6.99
C ASN A 30 -18.34 21.97 -5.89
N ARG A 31 -18.45 22.36 -4.61
CA ARG A 31 -18.11 21.51 -3.47
C ARG A 31 -19.00 20.28 -3.38
N LEU A 32 -20.31 20.45 -3.57
CA LEU A 32 -21.25 19.35 -3.51
C LEU A 32 -21.06 18.38 -4.68
N SER A 33 -20.79 18.92 -5.89
CA SER A 33 -20.53 18.12 -7.08
C SER A 33 -19.20 17.37 -7.04
N SER A 34 -18.15 17.96 -6.46
CA SER A 34 -16.85 17.31 -6.32
C SER A 34 -16.75 16.40 -5.09
N GLY A 35 -17.64 16.55 -4.11
CA GLY A 35 -17.54 15.89 -2.79
C GLY A 35 -16.41 16.45 -1.92
N SER A 36 -15.74 17.52 -2.37
CA SER A 36 -14.57 18.10 -1.71
C SER A 36 -14.86 19.48 -1.15
N LYS A 37 -14.46 19.71 0.09
CA LYS A 37 -14.52 21.01 0.75
C LYS A 37 -13.56 22.02 0.12
N ILE A 38 -12.41 21.55 -0.33
CA ILE A 38 -11.36 22.33 -0.99
C ILE A 38 -11.34 21.94 -2.46
N VAL A 39 -11.90 22.78 -3.32
CA VAL A 39 -11.93 22.54 -4.78
C VAL A 39 -10.73 23.17 -5.46
N ASN A 40 -10.31 24.36 -5.00
CA ASN A 40 -9.19 25.10 -5.55
C ASN A 40 -8.15 25.38 -4.44
N ALA A 41 -6.88 25.48 -4.83
CA ALA A 41 -5.80 25.79 -3.89
C ALA A 41 -5.96 27.21 -3.25
N SER A 42 -6.77 28.09 -3.87
CA SER A 42 -7.12 29.41 -3.32
C SER A 42 -8.12 29.33 -2.15
N ASP A 43 -8.85 28.21 -1.99
CA ASP A 43 -9.80 28.05 -0.89
C ASP A 43 -9.08 27.80 0.45
N ASP A 44 -8.02 26.95 0.43
CA ASP A 44 -7.13 26.67 1.55
C ASP A 44 -5.80 26.09 1.04
N ALA A 45 -4.81 26.95 0.86
CA ALA A 45 -3.49 26.55 0.39
C ALA A 45 -2.75 25.65 1.40
N GLY A 46 -2.96 25.87 2.71
CA GLY A 46 -2.37 25.05 3.78
C GLY A 46 -2.96 23.66 3.80
N GLY A 47 -4.29 23.54 3.77
CA GLY A 47 -5.02 22.28 3.72
C GLY A 47 -4.66 21.47 2.49
N VAL A 48 -4.60 22.07 1.29
CA VAL A 48 -4.17 21.40 0.05
C VAL A 48 -2.75 20.86 0.16
N ALA A 49 -1.80 21.64 0.69
CA ALA A 49 -0.41 21.20 0.83
C ALA A 49 -0.28 19.99 1.76
N VAL A 50 -0.98 20.00 2.90
CA VAL A 50 -0.99 18.88 3.85
C VAL A 50 -1.68 17.65 3.23
N ALA A 51 -2.87 17.83 2.66
CA ALA A 51 -3.61 16.73 2.02
C ALA A 51 -2.82 16.07 0.88
N THR A 52 -2.13 16.88 0.06
CA THR A 52 -1.28 16.35 -1.02
C THR A 52 -0.13 15.50 -0.47
N ARG A 53 0.54 15.95 0.60
CA ARG A 53 1.61 15.18 1.25
C ARG A 53 1.09 13.88 1.85
N LEU A 54 -0.05 13.93 2.56
CA LEU A 54 -0.67 12.74 3.16
C LEU A 54 -1.13 11.74 2.09
N ASN A 55 -1.72 12.23 1.00
CA ASN A 55 -2.14 11.39 -0.12
C ASN A 55 -0.93 10.72 -0.81
N ALA A 56 0.16 11.46 -0.99
CA ALA A 56 1.41 10.89 -1.49
C ALA A 56 1.98 9.84 -0.53
N ALA A 57 1.94 10.09 0.79
CA ALA A 57 2.35 9.12 1.81
C ALA A 57 1.45 7.88 1.77
N ALA A 58 0.12 8.02 1.71
CA ALA A 58 -0.82 6.91 1.60
C ALA A 58 -0.56 6.04 0.36
N LYS A 59 -0.25 6.66 -0.78
CA LYS A 59 0.11 5.93 -2.01
C LYS A 59 1.43 5.17 -1.87
N ARG A 60 2.47 5.79 -1.29
CA ARG A 60 3.75 5.11 -1.02
C ARG A 60 3.55 3.94 -0.05
N THR A 61 2.80 4.16 1.03
CA THR A 61 2.45 3.11 1.99
C THR A 61 1.69 1.96 1.32
N GLY A 62 0.79 2.25 0.36
CA GLY A 62 0.12 1.24 -0.45
C GLY A 62 1.10 0.41 -1.31
N ALA A 63 2.10 1.05 -1.92
CA ALA A 63 3.13 0.34 -2.67
C ALA A 63 4.02 -0.53 -1.76
N VAL A 64 4.37 -0.03 -0.56
CA VAL A 64 5.09 -0.82 0.45
C VAL A 64 4.28 -2.05 0.85
N SER A 65 2.97 -1.93 1.08
CA SER A 65 2.10 -3.07 1.40
C SER A 65 2.11 -4.15 0.31
N GLN A 66 2.10 -3.74 -0.96
CA GLN A 66 2.21 -4.68 -2.08
C GLN A 66 3.57 -5.39 -2.09
N ASN A 67 4.66 -4.66 -1.85
CA ASN A 67 6.00 -5.23 -1.77
C ASN A 67 6.15 -6.21 -0.59
N LEU A 68 5.55 -5.90 0.57
CA LEU A 68 5.51 -6.82 1.71
C LEU A 68 4.75 -8.11 1.37
N THR A 69 3.62 -8.01 0.68
CA THR A 69 2.85 -9.19 0.24
C THR A 69 3.65 -10.04 -0.75
N ALA A 70 4.35 -9.42 -1.69
CA ALA A 70 5.23 -10.13 -2.63
C ALA A 70 6.39 -10.82 -1.89
N ALA A 71 6.97 -10.16 -0.88
CA ALA A 71 8.02 -10.74 -0.05
C ALA A 71 7.53 -11.95 0.76
N VAL A 72 6.32 -11.89 1.33
CA VAL A 72 5.72 -13.06 2.01
C VAL A 72 5.54 -14.21 1.04
N SER A 73 5.04 -13.96 -0.17
CA SER A 73 4.87 -14.98 -1.21
C SER A 73 6.21 -15.60 -1.62
N TYR A 74 7.27 -14.80 -1.71
CA TYR A 74 8.62 -15.29 -1.98
C TYR A 74 9.10 -16.22 -0.85
N LEU A 75 8.95 -15.83 0.42
CA LEU A 75 9.34 -16.66 1.57
C LEU A 75 8.51 -17.94 1.67
N GLN A 76 7.23 -17.92 1.30
CA GLN A 76 6.40 -19.12 1.25
C GLN A 76 6.88 -20.10 0.17
N THR A 77 7.29 -19.59 -0.99
CA THR A 77 7.89 -20.42 -2.03
C THR A 77 9.21 -21.02 -1.56
N GLN A 78 10.06 -20.22 -0.90
CA GLN A 78 11.31 -20.69 -0.31
C GLN A 78 11.07 -21.78 0.75
N ASP A 79 10.10 -21.60 1.67
CA ASP A 79 9.79 -22.62 2.67
C ASP A 79 9.28 -23.92 2.05
N SER A 80 8.48 -23.83 0.99
CA SER A 80 7.99 -24.99 0.25
C SER A 80 9.15 -25.81 -0.35
N GLY A 81 10.13 -25.13 -0.93
CA GLY A 81 11.33 -25.77 -1.44
C GLY A 81 12.21 -26.37 -0.33
N LEU A 82 12.44 -25.62 0.76
CA LEU A 82 13.17 -26.15 1.92
C LEU A 82 12.50 -27.38 2.53
N LYS A 83 11.16 -27.40 2.56
CA LYS A 83 10.39 -28.58 3.00
C LYS A 83 10.62 -29.79 2.09
N THR A 84 10.73 -29.58 0.78
CA THR A 84 11.02 -30.63 -0.20
C THR A 84 12.45 -31.15 -0.01
N ILE A 85 13.43 -30.26 0.13
CA ILE A 85 14.82 -30.60 0.42
C ILE A 85 14.92 -31.39 1.73
N GLY A 86 14.18 -30.99 2.78
CA GLY A 86 14.15 -31.75 4.03
C GLY A 86 13.71 -33.19 3.83
N LYS A 87 12.65 -33.44 3.04
CA LYS A 87 12.20 -34.80 2.71
C LYS A 87 13.24 -35.61 1.88
N MET A 88 13.94 -34.91 0.98
CA MET A 88 15.03 -35.55 0.21
C MET A 88 16.17 -35.96 1.13
N LEU A 89 16.57 -35.12 2.07
CA LEU A 89 17.60 -35.45 3.07
C LEU A 89 17.16 -36.60 4.02
N GLU A 90 15.88 -36.62 4.43
CA GLU A 90 15.32 -37.74 5.19
C GLU A 90 15.45 -39.06 4.39
N ARG A 91 15.09 -39.03 3.09
CA ARG A 91 15.27 -40.21 2.21
C ARG A 91 16.72 -40.61 2.04
N MET A 92 17.63 -39.63 1.90
CA MET A 92 19.07 -39.92 1.84
C MET A 92 19.57 -40.56 3.14
N SER A 93 19.05 -40.16 4.30
CA SER A 93 19.36 -40.78 5.60
C SER A 93 18.90 -42.25 5.66
N GLU A 94 17.68 -42.52 5.15
CA GLU A 94 17.17 -43.91 5.03
C GLU A 94 18.06 -44.77 4.11
N LEU A 95 18.41 -44.24 2.93
CA LEU A 95 19.29 -44.94 1.98
C LEU A 95 20.65 -45.23 2.57
N GLN A 96 21.22 -44.34 3.34
CA GLN A 96 22.48 -44.54 4.05
C GLN A 96 22.37 -45.68 5.07
N ALA A 97 21.28 -45.73 5.83
CA ALA A 97 21.04 -46.83 6.77
C ALA A 97 20.87 -48.17 6.04
N LEU A 98 20.16 -48.22 4.90
CA LEU A 98 19.99 -49.38 4.08
C LEU A 98 21.32 -49.84 3.45
N TYR A 99 22.11 -48.89 2.95
CA TYR A 99 23.45 -49.16 2.40
C TYR A 99 24.36 -49.80 3.44
N THR A 100 24.39 -49.28 4.66
CA THR A 100 25.25 -49.80 5.74
C THR A 100 24.88 -51.20 6.15
N ASN A 101 23.60 -51.60 6.04
CA ASN A 101 23.11 -52.92 6.40
C ASN A 101 23.05 -53.89 5.19
N ALA A 102 23.34 -53.43 3.97
CA ALA A 102 23.29 -54.26 2.76
C ALA A 102 24.51 -55.18 2.69
N THR A 103 24.25 -56.51 2.50
CA THR A 103 25.29 -57.53 2.37
C THR A 103 25.68 -57.79 0.93
N ALA A 104 24.84 -57.45 -0.05
CA ALA A 104 25.08 -57.66 -1.47
C ALA A 104 25.56 -56.38 -2.15
N THR A 105 26.68 -56.45 -2.88
CA THR A 105 27.26 -55.32 -3.63
C THR A 105 26.27 -54.68 -4.63
N ALA A 106 25.42 -55.51 -5.27
CA ALA A 106 24.40 -55.02 -6.19
C ALA A 106 23.35 -54.13 -5.50
N GLN A 107 22.95 -54.44 -4.25
CA GLN A 107 22.03 -53.65 -3.48
C GLN A 107 22.68 -52.31 -3.05
N GLN A 108 23.94 -52.34 -2.62
CA GLN A 108 24.71 -51.15 -2.30
C GLN A 108 24.82 -50.22 -3.49
N SER A 109 25.10 -50.76 -4.70
CA SER A 109 25.14 -49.93 -5.92
C SER A 109 23.80 -49.25 -6.23
N ASN A 110 22.68 -49.95 -6.04
CA ASN A 110 21.36 -49.37 -6.27
C ASN A 110 21.07 -48.24 -5.28
N TYR A 111 21.38 -48.40 -4.00
CA TYR A 111 21.20 -47.34 -2.98
C TYR A 111 22.10 -46.14 -3.26
N THR A 112 23.34 -46.35 -3.72
CA THR A 112 24.24 -45.26 -4.10
C THR A 112 23.69 -44.50 -5.29
N THR A 113 23.17 -45.16 -6.31
CA THR A 113 22.58 -44.51 -7.49
C THR A 113 21.38 -43.64 -7.12
N GLU A 114 20.49 -44.15 -6.26
CA GLU A 114 19.34 -43.35 -5.78
C GLU A 114 19.79 -42.14 -4.90
N PHE A 115 20.78 -42.40 -4.04
CA PHE A 115 21.34 -41.36 -3.16
C PHE A 115 21.98 -40.21 -3.96
N ASP A 116 22.80 -40.56 -4.96
CA ASP A 116 23.46 -39.58 -5.82
C ASP A 116 22.43 -38.79 -6.65
N ALA A 117 21.40 -39.45 -7.20
CA ALA A 117 20.34 -38.81 -7.96
C ALA A 117 19.56 -37.77 -7.10
N ILE A 118 19.27 -38.11 -5.84
CA ILE A 118 18.62 -37.17 -4.91
C ILE A 118 19.54 -35.96 -4.59
N GLY A 119 20.83 -36.24 -4.41
CA GLY A 119 21.80 -35.18 -4.16
C GLY A 119 21.97 -34.22 -5.35
N ASP A 120 21.98 -34.77 -6.57
CA ASP A 120 22.02 -33.99 -7.80
C ASP A 120 20.75 -33.11 -7.96
N GLU A 121 19.58 -33.65 -7.59
CA GLU A 121 18.33 -32.86 -7.60
C GLU A 121 18.36 -31.74 -6.58
N ILE A 122 18.87 -31.96 -5.37
CA ILE A 122 19.07 -30.88 -4.37
C ILE A 122 20.02 -29.82 -4.92
N ALA A 123 21.09 -30.21 -5.62
CA ALA A 123 22.03 -29.30 -6.24
C ALA A 123 21.36 -28.47 -7.37
N ALA A 124 20.50 -29.09 -8.16
CA ALA A 124 19.74 -28.43 -9.22
C ALA A 124 18.78 -27.37 -8.62
N MET A 125 18.08 -27.69 -7.53
CA MET A 125 17.20 -26.75 -6.82
C MET A 125 17.95 -25.52 -6.29
N ALA A 126 19.27 -25.60 -6.05
CA ALA A 126 20.05 -24.44 -5.63
C ALA A 126 20.09 -23.31 -6.69
N GLY A 127 19.84 -23.67 -7.95
CA GLY A 127 19.74 -22.73 -9.08
C GLY A 127 18.34 -22.14 -9.30
N ASP A 128 17.34 -22.53 -8.52
CA ASP A 128 15.97 -22.09 -8.70
C ASP A 128 15.81 -20.59 -8.48
N VAL A 129 15.03 -19.96 -9.37
CA VAL A 129 14.76 -18.52 -9.36
C VAL A 129 13.26 -18.23 -9.36
N VAL A 130 12.86 -17.17 -8.67
CA VAL A 130 11.51 -16.58 -8.71
C VAL A 130 11.64 -15.11 -9.07
N ASN A 131 11.03 -14.69 -10.18
CA ASN A 131 11.13 -13.31 -10.68
C ASN A 131 12.60 -12.85 -10.81
N ASP A 132 13.45 -13.64 -11.43
CA ASP A 132 14.90 -13.38 -11.60
C ASP A 132 15.68 -13.23 -10.28
N LYS A 133 15.12 -13.64 -9.16
CA LYS A 133 15.77 -13.71 -7.85
C LYS A 133 15.97 -15.14 -7.44
N ALA A 134 17.21 -15.50 -7.15
CA ALA A 134 17.54 -16.84 -6.67
C ALA A 134 16.89 -17.09 -5.30
N ILE A 135 16.15 -18.20 -5.19
CA ILE A 135 15.45 -18.59 -3.95
C ILE A 135 16.45 -18.96 -2.85
N TYR A 136 17.57 -19.56 -3.26
CA TYR A 136 18.62 -20.11 -2.36
C TYR A 136 19.97 -19.41 -2.57
N ALA A 137 19.98 -18.07 -2.65
CA ALA A 137 21.19 -17.30 -2.89
C ALA A 137 21.91 -16.90 -1.59
N THR A 138 23.19 -16.55 -1.71
CA THR A 138 23.98 -16.01 -0.57
C THR A 138 23.71 -14.54 -0.24
N ALA A 139 23.01 -13.81 -1.11
CA ALA A 139 22.66 -12.41 -0.91
C ALA A 139 21.21 -12.28 -0.45
N GLY A 140 20.98 -11.69 0.71
CA GLY A 140 19.64 -11.46 1.24
C GLY A 140 18.81 -10.50 0.38
N LEU A 141 17.52 -10.76 0.26
CA LEU A 141 16.56 -9.84 -0.31
C LEU A 141 16.16 -8.82 0.77
N THR A 142 16.14 -7.54 0.41
CA THR A 142 15.72 -6.45 1.32
C THR A 142 14.42 -5.84 0.85
N VAL A 143 13.50 -5.61 1.77
CA VAL A 143 12.24 -4.89 1.51
C VAL A 143 12.10 -3.77 2.52
N PHE A 144 11.66 -2.60 2.05
CA PHE A 144 11.35 -1.48 2.92
C PHE A 144 10.03 -1.74 3.65
N ALA A 145 10.02 -1.51 4.97
CA ALA A 145 8.85 -1.72 5.82
C ALA A 145 8.00 -0.45 6.00
N ASN A 146 8.50 0.72 5.58
CA ASN A 146 7.79 2.00 5.71
C ASN A 146 7.84 2.84 4.43
N ASP A 147 7.12 3.95 4.43
CA ASP A 147 6.99 4.88 3.30
C ASP A 147 8.17 5.86 3.14
N THR A 148 9.04 5.97 4.15
CA THR A 148 10.20 6.87 4.13
C THR A 148 11.37 6.31 3.33
N LEU A 149 11.34 5.01 2.99
CA LEU A 149 12.38 4.28 2.26
C LEU A 149 13.77 4.44 2.90
N SER A 150 13.80 4.59 4.23
CA SER A 150 15.03 4.69 4.99
C SER A 150 15.71 3.33 5.12
N THR A 151 17.03 3.30 5.01
CA THR A 151 17.81 2.08 5.18
C THR A 151 17.71 1.47 6.58
N SER A 152 17.30 2.27 7.59
CA SER A 152 17.03 1.79 8.95
C SER A 152 15.79 0.91 9.07
N ASP A 153 14.87 1.02 8.10
CA ASP A 153 13.58 0.32 8.12
C ASP A 153 13.51 -0.79 7.05
N GLN A 154 14.68 -1.28 6.64
CA GLN A 154 14.79 -2.42 5.75
C GLN A 154 14.68 -3.73 6.53
N VAL A 155 13.77 -4.59 6.12
CA VAL A 155 13.75 -5.99 6.54
C VAL A 155 14.58 -6.79 5.55
N THR A 156 15.71 -7.31 6.02
CA THR A 156 16.56 -8.21 5.24
C THR A 156 16.12 -9.64 5.50
N PHE A 157 15.84 -10.39 4.44
CA PHE A 157 15.52 -11.80 4.54
C PHE A 157 16.82 -12.60 4.55
N GLY A 158 16.94 -13.51 5.50
CA GLY A 158 18.04 -14.46 5.54
C GLY A 158 18.04 -15.33 4.30
N VAL A 159 19.20 -15.74 3.91
CA VAL A 159 19.42 -16.58 2.74
C VAL A 159 19.34 -18.01 3.18
N ALA A 160 18.50 -18.81 2.53
CA ALA A 160 18.60 -20.25 2.65
C ALA A 160 19.75 -20.73 1.75
N ASN A 161 20.95 -20.73 2.28
CA ASN A 161 22.12 -21.24 1.53
C ASN A 161 22.15 -22.75 1.57
N ILE A 162 21.74 -23.37 0.47
CA ILE A 162 21.74 -24.85 0.31
C ILE A 162 22.95 -25.36 -0.48
N SER A 163 23.93 -24.53 -0.80
CA SER A 163 25.08 -24.91 -1.61
C SER A 163 25.94 -26.04 -1.01
N GLY A 164 25.88 -26.26 0.29
CA GLY A 164 26.58 -27.35 0.97
C GLY A 164 25.73 -28.63 1.16
N LEU A 165 24.60 -28.77 0.42
CA LEU A 165 23.68 -29.88 0.52
C LEU A 165 23.73 -30.81 -0.71
N SER A 166 24.68 -30.60 -1.63
CA SER A 166 24.86 -31.36 -2.86
C SER A 166 25.45 -32.75 -2.61
N ALA A 167 25.25 -33.66 -3.55
CA ALA A 167 25.82 -35.02 -3.49
C ALA A 167 27.37 -35.03 -3.35
N GLY A 168 28.04 -33.98 -3.85
CA GLY A 168 29.50 -33.81 -3.67
C GLY A 168 29.94 -33.61 -2.23
N ASP A 169 29.04 -33.05 -1.40
CA ASP A 169 29.29 -32.79 0.04
C ASP A 169 28.75 -33.90 0.94
N LEU A 170 27.87 -34.77 0.40
CA LEU A 170 27.20 -35.85 1.11
C LEU A 170 27.63 -37.20 0.48
N ALA A 171 28.37 -38.02 1.18
CA ALA A 171 28.71 -39.36 0.72
C ALA A 171 27.86 -40.39 1.45
N ILE A 172 27.31 -41.39 0.73
CA ILE A 172 26.54 -42.48 1.34
C ILE A 172 27.36 -43.30 2.32
N THR A 173 28.70 -43.34 2.13
CA THR A 173 29.67 -43.97 3.03
C THR A 173 30.11 -43.05 4.20
N GLY A 174 29.63 -41.81 4.23
CA GLY A 174 29.96 -40.83 5.24
C GLY A 174 29.33 -41.16 6.60
N ALA A 175 29.66 -40.33 7.60
CA ALA A 175 29.02 -40.45 8.90
C ALA A 175 27.53 -39.99 8.84
N ALA A 176 26.62 -40.75 9.43
CA ALA A 176 25.20 -40.39 9.50
C ALA A 176 24.96 -39.02 10.15
N SER A 177 25.88 -38.61 11.04
CA SER A 177 25.85 -37.28 11.67
C SER A 177 25.94 -36.11 10.66
N VAL A 178 26.53 -36.33 9.48
CA VAL A 178 26.64 -35.29 8.43
C VAL A 178 25.26 -35.01 7.85
N ILE A 179 24.49 -36.02 7.46
CA ILE A 179 23.14 -35.86 6.93
C ILE A 179 22.20 -35.27 8.00
N THR A 180 22.31 -35.79 9.24
CA THR A 180 21.53 -35.25 10.36
C THR A 180 21.81 -33.76 10.57
N GLY A 181 23.09 -33.33 10.54
CA GLY A 181 23.46 -31.93 10.65
C GLY A 181 22.96 -31.04 9.49
N LYS A 182 22.77 -31.65 8.29
CA LYS A 182 22.14 -30.95 7.16
C LYS A 182 20.62 -30.83 7.33
N ILE A 183 19.95 -31.85 7.86
CA ILE A 183 18.54 -31.80 8.23
C ILE A 183 18.30 -30.67 9.29
N ASP A 184 19.16 -30.63 10.31
CA ASP A 184 19.11 -29.58 11.34
C ASP A 184 19.32 -28.18 10.72
N SER A 185 20.24 -28.07 9.77
CA SER A 185 20.47 -26.82 9.04
C SER A 185 19.23 -26.37 8.24
N VAL A 186 18.58 -27.27 7.54
CA VAL A 186 17.33 -26.99 6.80
C VAL A 186 16.20 -26.62 7.77
N ALA A 187 16.09 -27.30 8.90
CA ALA A 187 15.12 -26.98 9.94
C ALA A 187 15.35 -25.56 10.49
N ALA A 188 16.60 -25.18 10.76
CA ALA A 188 16.97 -23.83 11.20
C ALA A 188 16.63 -22.76 10.15
N MET A 189 16.93 -23.01 8.86
CA MET A 189 16.56 -22.10 7.77
C MET A 189 15.05 -21.92 7.66
N ARG A 190 14.26 -22.99 7.83
CA ARG A 190 12.80 -22.92 7.85
C ARG A 190 12.27 -22.16 9.06
N ALA A 191 12.87 -22.33 10.23
CA ALA A 191 12.49 -21.57 11.42
C ALA A 191 12.77 -20.07 11.24
N GLU A 192 13.92 -19.72 10.68
CA GLU A 192 14.24 -18.32 10.35
C GLU A 192 13.27 -17.74 9.32
N ASN A 193 12.97 -18.48 8.26
CA ASN A 193 12.00 -18.11 7.24
C ASN A 193 10.61 -17.84 7.86
N GLY A 194 10.12 -18.73 8.73
CA GLY A 194 8.87 -18.56 9.44
C GLY A 194 8.86 -17.34 10.33
N ALA A 195 9.96 -17.05 11.05
CA ALA A 195 10.09 -15.84 11.85
C ALA A 195 10.02 -14.58 10.98
N LYS A 196 10.68 -14.57 9.82
CA LYS A 196 10.62 -13.44 8.86
C LYS A 196 9.22 -13.25 8.28
N GLN A 197 8.52 -14.33 7.94
CA GLN A 197 7.11 -14.25 7.50
C GLN A 197 6.22 -13.62 8.57
N SER A 198 6.41 -13.98 9.83
CA SER A 198 5.67 -13.39 10.95
C SER A 198 5.95 -11.89 11.11
N ILE A 199 7.23 -11.50 11.04
CA ILE A 199 7.63 -10.08 11.09
C ILE A 199 7.00 -9.29 9.94
N LEU A 200 7.01 -9.83 8.72
CA LEU A 200 6.38 -9.18 7.57
C LEU A 200 4.85 -9.07 7.74
N GLY A 201 4.22 -10.05 8.38
CA GLY A 201 2.81 -9.98 8.73
C GLY A 201 2.50 -8.78 9.62
N PHE A 202 3.28 -8.56 10.69
CA PHE A 202 3.14 -7.38 11.55
C PHE A 202 3.38 -6.06 10.81
N TYR A 203 4.38 -6.00 9.93
CA TYR A 203 4.59 -4.82 9.10
C TYR A 203 3.45 -4.59 8.11
N GLY A 204 2.85 -5.66 7.57
CA GLY A 204 1.67 -5.58 6.71
C GLY A 204 0.47 -4.97 7.43
N GLU A 205 0.20 -5.40 8.67
CA GLU A 205 -0.87 -4.84 9.52
C GLU A 205 -0.58 -3.36 9.85
N LEU A 206 0.63 -3.04 10.29
CA LEU A 206 1.04 -1.67 10.60
C LEU A 206 0.90 -0.75 9.39
N THR A 207 1.36 -1.21 8.22
CA THR A 207 1.30 -0.46 6.96
C THR A 207 -0.16 -0.22 6.55
N SER A 208 -1.03 -1.22 6.69
CA SER A 208 -2.46 -1.09 6.42
C SER A 208 -3.13 -0.07 7.35
N ALA A 209 -2.84 -0.13 8.65
CA ALA A 209 -3.36 0.81 9.64
C ALA A 209 -2.85 2.24 9.37
N THR A 210 -1.58 2.39 9.03
CA THR A 210 -0.96 3.70 8.70
C THR A 210 -1.60 4.31 7.45
N LYS A 211 -1.82 3.49 6.41
CA LYS A 211 -2.52 3.93 5.19
C LYS A 211 -3.93 4.42 5.51
N ALA A 212 -4.71 3.67 6.28
CA ALA A 212 -6.06 4.04 6.68
C ALA A 212 -6.07 5.36 7.50
N ASN A 213 -5.06 5.56 8.35
CA ASN A 213 -4.91 6.81 9.10
C ASN A 213 -4.61 8.01 8.18
N PHE A 214 -3.74 7.83 7.18
CA PHE A 214 -3.48 8.88 6.19
C PHE A 214 -4.73 9.21 5.36
N GLU A 215 -5.44 8.20 4.88
CA GLU A 215 -6.69 8.39 4.13
C GLU A 215 -7.75 9.08 4.99
N SER A 216 -7.90 8.69 6.25
CA SER A 216 -8.81 9.37 7.20
C SER A 216 -8.41 10.82 7.47
N ALA A 217 -7.12 11.11 7.57
CA ALA A 217 -6.63 12.47 7.74
C ALA A 217 -6.87 13.33 6.49
N VAL A 218 -6.69 12.76 5.29
CA VAL A 218 -7.02 13.43 4.01
C VAL A 218 -8.51 13.72 3.95
N SER A 219 -9.37 12.75 4.27
CA SER A 219 -10.82 12.89 4.29
C SER A 219 -11.27 14.06 5.19
N ARG A 220 -10.72 14.16 6.42
CA ARG A 220 -11.04 15.28 7.34
C ARG A 220 -10.66 16.64 6.81
N ILE A 221 -9.66 16.75 5.94
CA ILE A 221 -9.21 18.00 5.35
C ILE A 221 -10.00 18.32 4.09
N MET A 222 -10.19 17.32 3.25
CA MET A 222 -10.68 17.49 1.87
C MET A 222 -12.17 17.27 1.70
N ASP A 223 -12.77 16.33 2.45
CA ASP A 223 -14.14 15.93 2.20
C ASP A 223 -15.15 16.94 2.73
N VAL A 224 -16.22 17.13 1.98
CA VAL A 224 -17.31 18.02 2.34
C VAL A 224 -18.35 17.29 3.19
N ASP A 225 -18.84 17.95 4.24
CA ASP A 225 -20.07 17.52 4.89
C ASP A 225 -21.27 17.90 4.00
N VAL A 226 -21.84 16.87 3.37
CA VAL A 226 -22.95 17.03 2.42
C VAL A 226 -24.20 17.63 3.10
N ALA A 227 -24.43 17.33 4.38
CA ALA A 227 -25.58 17.86 5.10
C ALA A 227 -25.45 19.37 5.37
N GLU A 228 -24.26 19.79 5.84
CA GLU A 228 -23.96 21.21 6.06
C GLU A 228 -23.95 21.99 4.74
N GLU A 229 -23.25 21.50 3.72
CA GLU A 229 -23.14 22.18 2.43
C GLU A 229 -24.48 22.28 1.69
N SER A 230 -25.36 21.25 1.82
CA SER A 230 -26.73 21.31 1.27
C SER A 230 -27.58 22.39 1.93
N THR A 231 -27.45 22.60 3.23
CA THR A 231 -28.13 23.70 3.93
C THR A 231 -27.61 25.05 3.48
N GLN A 232 -26.29 25.18 3.27
CA GLN A 232 -25.69 26.41 2.73
C GLN A 232 -26.15 26.66 1.29
N LEU A 233 -26.21 25.63 0.45
CA LEU A 233 -26.72 25.71 -0.91
C LEU A 233 -28.17 26.25 -0.93
N ALA A 234 -29.06 25.68 -0.11
CA ALA A 234 -30.45 26.14 0.01
C ALA A 234 -30.53 27.63 0.45
N ARG A 235 -29.69 28.04 1.42
CA ARG A 235 -29.58 29.41 1.87
C ARG A 235 -29.15 30.35 0.74
N TRP A 236 -28.09 30.01 0.02
CA TRP A 236 -27.60 30.83 -1.09
C TRP A 236 -28.61 30.93 -2.22
N ASN A 237 -29.31 29.82 -2.53
CA ASN A 237 -30.38 29.81 -3.53
C ASN A 237 -31.52 30.79 -3.13
N THR A 238 -31.95 30.74 -1.87
CA THR A 238 -32.94 31.68 -1.35
C THR A 238 -32.45 33.12 -1.41
N LEU A 239 -31.18 33.41 -1.07
CA LEU A 239 -30.60 34.75 -1.12
C LEU A 239 -30.46 35.26 -2.56
N VAL A 240 -30.18 34.42 -3.53
CA VAL A 240 -30.18 34.78 -4.96
C VAL A 240 -31.59 35.13 -5.43
N GLN A 241 -32.62 34.37 -5.06
CA GLN A 241 -34.01 34.67 -5.39
C GLN A 241 -34.46 35.98 -4.73
N ALA A 242 -34.14 36.18 -3.45
CA ALA A 242 -34.45 37.42 -2.75
C ALA A 242 -33.69 38.64 -3.35
N GLY A 243 -32.40 38.43 -3.69
CA GLY A 243 -31.57 39.46 -4.31
C GLY A 243 -32.09 39.94 -5.65
N THR A 244 -32.55 39.03 -6.52
CA THR A 244 -33.18 39.40 -7.80
C THR A 244 -34.45 40.24 -7.59
N ALA A 245 -35.29 39.85 -6.62
CA ALA A 245 -36.49 40.67 -6.27
C ALA A 245 -36.11 42.03 -5.72
N MET A 246 -35.07 42.13 -4.88
CA MET A 246 -34.61 43.40 -4.32
C MET A 246 -34.02 44.35 -5.38
N VAL A 247 -33.26 43.81 -6.35
CA VAL A 247 -32.77 44.59 -7.51
C VAL A 247 -33.94 45.14 -8.33
N ALA A 248 -34.95 44.33 -8.61
CA ALA A 248 -36.15 44.73 -9.33
C ALA A 248 -36.90 45.86 -8.55
N GLN A 249 -37.05 45.72 -7.23
CA GLN A 249 -37.67 46.71 -6.38
C GLN A 249 -36.89 48.02 -6.32
N ALA A 250 -35.54 47.94 -6.21
CA ALA A 250 -34.67 49.12 -6.20
C ALA A 250 -34.73 49.89 -7.51
N ASN A 251 -34.87 49.22 -8.64
CA ASN A 251 -35.04 49.85 -9.94
C ASN A 251 -36.46 50.49 -10.09
N GLY A 252 -37.50 49.85 -9.50
CA GLY A 252 -38.87 50.39 -9.51
C GLY A 252 -39.03 51.70 -8.71
N THR A 253 -38.22 51.84 -7.63
CA THR A 253 -38.30 53.11 -6.84
C THR A 253 -37.84 54.34 -7.62
N THR A 254 -36.82 54.19 -8.48
CA THR A 254 -36.37 55.30 -9.36
C THR A 254 -37.39 55.65 -10.45
N GLN A 255 -38.11 54.65 -10.98
CA GLN A 255 -39.18 54.89 -11.96
C GLN A 255 -40.36 55.63 -11.34
N ASN A 256 -40.75 55.30 -10.11
CA ASN A 256 -41.81 56.02 -9.40
C ASN A 256 -41.47 57.49 -9.13
N ILE A 257 -40.21 57.82 -8.89
CA ILE A 257 -39.76 59.18 -8.73
C ILE A 257 -39.85 59.98 -10.05
N LEU A 258 -39.49 59.29 -11.17
CA LEU A 258 -39.60 59.88 -12.51
C LEU A 258 -41.08 60.24 -12.88
N THR A 259 -42.04 59.35 -12.45
CA THR A 259 -43.47 59.62 -12.66
C THR A 259 -44.03 60.71 -11.82
N LEU A 260 -43.43 61.01 -10.66
CA LEU A 260 -43.84 62.19 -9.80
C LEU A 260 -43.29 63.49 -10.29
N LEU A 261 -42.29 63.48 -11.18
CA LEU A 261 -41.69 64.69 -11.78
C LEU A 261 -42.31 65.08 -13.16
N ARG A 262 -43.24 64.22 -13.66
CA ARG A 262 -44.03 64.46 -14.85
C ARG A 262 -45.37 65.06 -14.49
#